data_93e8f163fffb207d555bcc8ee99f47c2
#
_entry.id   93e8f163fffb207d555bcc8ee99f47c2
#
_cell.length_a   1.000
_cell.length_b   1.000
_cell.length_c   1.000
_cell.angle_alpha   90.00
_cell.angle_beta   90.00
_cell.angle_gamma   90.00
#
_symmetry.space_group_name_H-M   'P 1'
#
loop_
_entity.id
_entity.type
_entity.pdbx_description
1 polymer ?
#
loop_
_entity_poly.entity_id
_entity_poly.type
_entity_poly.pdbx_seq_one_letter_code
_entity_poly.pdbx_strand_id
1 'polypeptide(L)'
;SVWAALQDEEFLAALSTRARNSVQAFNELIAKYIDLFQDKETDFGDILEQLIEETGFSKYVTRLCKTEAEIQKRLVSIGDVKASLRNFWQPGKTLRDYLAQVTLDKEDNDDDVENKPGVCLITMHAAKGLEFPVVYLVGLEEGILPHKRSLEDGNCDEERRLLYVGITRAQEKLMLTYCATRL
;
A
#
# COMPACT_ATOMS: atom_id res chain seq x y z
N SER A 1 1.91 -23.70 1.54
CA SER A 1 1.34 -22.32 1.52
C SER A 1 -0.18 -22.38 1.73
N VAL A 2 -0.77 -21.29 2.16
CA VAL A 2 -2.25 -21.18 2.29
C VAL A 2 -2.93 -21.51 0.95
N TRP A 3 -2.40 -21.01 -0.14
CA TRP A 3 -2.91 -21.29 -1.50
C TRP A 3 -2.93 -22.78 -1.82
N ALA A 4 -1.88 -23.52 -1.48
CA ALA A 4 -1.86 -24.96 -1.69
C ALA A 4 -2.92 -25.71 -0.84
N ALA A 5 -3.13 -25.28 0.40
CA ALA A 5 -4.17 -25.85 1.26
C ALA A 5 -5.59 -25.58 0.73
N LEU A 6 -5.84 -24.42 0.12
CA LEU A 6 -7.14 -24.11 -0.49
C LEU A 6 -7.46 -24.94 -1.74
N GLN A 7 -6.48 -25.68 -2.28
CA GLN A 7 -6.62 -26.57 -3.43
C GLN A 7 -6.56 -28.07 -3.03
N ASP A 8 -6.31 -28.34 -1.76
CA ASP A 8 -6.17 -29.71 -1.24
C ASP A 8 -7.55 -30.33 -0.99
N GLU A 9 -7.82 -31.46 -1.63
CA GLU A 9 -9.12 -32.12 -1.56
C GLU A 9 -9.43 -32.68 -0.15
N GLU A 10 -8.43 -33.17 0.58
CA GLU A 10 -8.62 -33.64 1.95
C GLU A 10 -8.97 -32.49 2.89
N PHE A 11 -8.25 -31.37 2.76
CA PHE A 11 -8.56 -30.16 3.50
C PHE A 11 -9.97 -29.65 3.20
N LEU A 12 -10.35 -29.58 1.93
CA LEU A 12 -11.68 -29.15 1.51
C LEU A 12 -12.79 -30.10 2.03
N ALA A 13 -12.53 -31.41 2.06
CA ALA A 13 -13.47 -32.39 2.58
C ALA A 13 -13.72 -32.22 4.09
N ALA A 14 -12.73 -31.77 4.85
CA ALA A 14 -12.84 -31.51 6.29
C ALA A 14 -13.63 -30.24 6.63
N LEU A 15 -13.85 -29.34 5.67
CA LEU A 15 -14.60 -28.09 5.88
C LEU A 15 -16.12 -28.35 5.92
N SER A 16 -16.85 -27.47 6.63
CA SER A 16 -18.31 -27.41 6.51
C SER A 16 -18.72 -27.11 5.06
N THR A 17 -19.90 -27.56 4.64
CA THR A 17 -20.41 -27.35 3.29
C THR A 17 -20.39 -25.85 2.88
N ARG A 18 -20.75 -24.96 3.79
CA ARG A 18 -20.73 -23.49 3.54
C ARG A 18 -19.30 -22.99 3.31
N ALA A 19 -18.34 -23.40 4.15
CA ALA A 19 -16.95 -22.99 4.00
C ALA A 19 -16.33 -23.55 2.71
N ARG A 20 -16.61 -24.80 2.40
CA ARG A 20 -16.15 -25.46 1.17
C ARG A 20 -16.64 -24.71 -0.08
N ASN A 21 -17.94 -24.41 -0.16
CA ASN A 21 -18.50 -23.66 -1.29
C ASN A 21 -17.85 -22.28 -1.44
N SER A 22 -17.57 -21.59 -0.31
CA SER A 22 -16.89 -20.29 -0.36
C SER A 22 -15.45 -20.40 -0.88
N VAL A 23 -14.71 -21.43 -0.47
CA VAL A 23 -13.35 -21.69 -0.95
C VAL A 23 -13.36 -22.07 -2.43
N GLN A 24 -14.30 -22.91 -2.86
CA GLN A 24 -14.43 -23.28 -4.28
C GLN A 24 -14.72 -22.07 -5.15
N ALA A 25 -15.69 -21.21 -4.76
CA ALA A 25 -16.00 -19.98 -5.48
C ALA A 25 -14.79 -19.04 -5.54
N PHE A 26 -14.01 -18.95 -4.47
CA PHE A 26 -12.77 -18.16 -4.46
C PHE A 26 -11.72 -18.76 -5.41
N ASN A 27 -11.53 -20.08 -5.40
CA ASN A 27 -10.58 -20.75 -6.30
C ASN A 27 -10.97 -20.56 -7.77
N GLU A 28 -12.27 -20.68 -8.09
CA GLU A 28 -12.79 -20.43 -9.45
C GLU A 28 -12.56 -18.98 -9.88
N LEU A 29 -12.82 -18.03 -8.99
CA LEU A 29 -12.57 -16.61 -9.26
C LEU A 29 -11.07 -16.38 -9.57
N ILE A 30 -10.17 -16.88 -8.73
CA ILE A 30 -8.73 -16.68 -8.93
C ILE A 30 -8.26 -17.35 -10.23
N ALA A 31 -8.70 -18.60 -10.52
CA ALA A 31 -8.34 -19.30 -11.74
C ALA A 31 -8.78 -18.50 -12.98
N LYS A 32 -10.03 -18.02 -13.00
CA LYS A 32 -10.57 -17.16 -14.07
C LYS A 32 -9.67 -15.94 -14.34
N TYR A 33 -9.28 -15.21 -13.30
CA TYR A 33 -8.49 -14.00 -13.49
C TYR A 33 -7.02 -14.29 -13.80
N ILE A 34 -6.46 -15.42 -13.35
CA ILE A 34 -5.15 -15.88 -13.81
C ILE A 34 -5.18 -16.08 -15.33
N ASP A 35 -6.19 -16.76 -15.85
CA ASP A 35 -6.33 -17.02 -17.29
C ASP A 35 -6.55 -15.71 -18.08
N LEU A 36 -7.41 -14.80 -17.59
CA LEU A 36 -7.65 -13.51 -18.23
C LEU A 36 -6.38 -12.66 -18.30
N PHE A 37 -5.57 -12.59 -17.24
CA PHE A 37 -4.31 -11.86 -17.25
C PHE A 37 -3.20 -12.53 -18.08
N GLN A 38 -3.38 -13.78 -18.50
CA GLN A 38 -2.51 -14.46 -19.47
C GLN A 38 -2.96 -14.24 -20.91
N ASP A 39 -4.21 -13.82 -21.14
CA ASP A 39 -4.70 -13.42 -22.45
C ASP A 39 -3.93 -12.20 -22.94
N LYS A 40 -3.43 -12.28 -24.18
CA LYS A 40 -2.60 -11.24 -24.78
C LYS A 40 -3.41 -10.18 -25.53
N GLU A 41 -4.70 -10.38 -25.65
CA GLU A 41 -5.58 -9.50 -26.44
C GLU A 41 -6.40 -8.55 -25.55
N THR A 42 -6.61 -8.90 -24.29
CA THR A 42 -7.44 -8.11 -23.37
C THR A 42 -6.62 -7.11 -22.56
N ASP A 43 -7.08 -5.85 -22.51
CA ASP A 43 -6.46 -4.77 -21.74
C ASP A 43 -6.51 -5.07 -20.22
N PHE A 44 -5.38 -4.92 -19.54
CA PHE A 44 -5.27 -5.22 -18.11
C PHE A 44 -6.16 -4.31 -17.24
N GLY A 45 -6.41 -3.08 -17.66
CA GLY A 45 -7.32 -2.17 -16.97
C GLY A 45 -8.76 -2.65 -17.05
N ASP A 46 -9.17 -3.24 -18.17
CA ASP A 46 -10.51 -3.80 -18.36
C ASP A 46 -10.68 -5.09 -17.53
N ILE A 47 -9.65 -5.93 -17.46
CA ILE A 47 -9.65 -7.11 -16.57
C ILE A 47 -9.77 -6.68 -15.10
N LEU A 48 -9.03 -5.65 -14.68
CA LEU A 48 -9.14 -5.12 -13.32
C LEU A 48 -10.53 -4.55 -13.04
N GLU A 49 -11.12 -3.84 -14.00
CA GLU A 49 -12.48 -3.29 -13.86
C GLU A 49 -13.49 -4.42 -13.63
N GLN A 50 -13.45 -5.47 -14.44
CA GLN A 50 -14.28 -6.64 -14.28
C GLN A 50 -14.10 -7.33 -12.91
N LEU A 51 -12.86 -7.46 -12.44
CA LEU A 51 -12.56 -8.03 -11.11
C LEU A 51 -13.17 -7.18 -9.98
N ILE A 52 -13.06 -5.86 -10.06
CA ILE A 52 -13.61 -4.92 -9.09
C ILE A 52 -15.14 -5.02 -9.03
N GLU A 53 -15.79 -5.15 -10.19
CA GLU A 53 -17.25 -5.29 -10.28
C GLU A 53 -17.71 -6.64 -9.72
N GLU A 54 -17.10 -7.74 -10.17
CA GLU A 54 -17.47 -9.10 -9.77
C GLU A 54 -17.28 -9.35 -8.27
N THR A 55 -16.21 -8.82 -7.69
CA THR A 55 -15.96 -8.91 -6.25
C THR A 55 -16.79 -7.92 -5.42
N GLY A 56 -17.40 -6.93 -6.06
CA GLY A 56 -18.09 -5.83 -5.38
C GLY A 56 -17.15 -4.95 -4.55
N PHE A 57 -15.87 -4.88 -4.94
CA PHE A 57 -14.84 -4.16 -4.19
C PHE A 57 -15.17 -2.68 -3.95
N SER A 58 -15.75 -2.01 -4.94
CA SER A 58 -16.20 -0.61 -4.80
C SER A 58 -17.23 -0.45 -3.68
N LYS A 59 -18.21 -1.37 -3.58
CA LYS A 59 -19.21 -1.37 -2.50
C LYS A 59 -18.58 -1.65 -1.13
N TYR A 60 -17.56 -2.53 -1.10
CA TYR A 60 -16.82 -2.80 0.12
C TYR A 60 -16.06 -1.56 0.60
N VAL A 61 -15.35 -0.88 -0.29
CA VAL A 61 -14.64 0.37 0.00
C VAL A 61 -15.59 1.45 0.54
N THR A 62 -16.75 1.63 -0.10
CA THR A 62 -17.78 2.59 0.36
C THR A 62 -18.23 2.31 1.80
N ARG A 63 -18.39 1.03 2.16
CA ARG A 63 -18.78 0.64 3.55
C ARG A 63 -17.71 0.88 4.60
N LEU A 64 -16.44 0.88 4.23
CA LEU A 64 -15.31 1.10 5.15
C LEU A 64 -15.06 2.58 5.45
N CYS A 65 -15.49 3.47 4.58
CA CYS A 65 -15.27 4.91 4.71
C CYS A 65 -16.36 5.55 5.58
N LYS A 66 -15.96 6.56 6.35
CA LYS A 66 -16.87 7.31 7.24
C LYS A 66 -17.42 8.57 6.60
N THR A 67 -16.75 9.10 5.57
CA THR A 67 -17.11 10.35 4.91
C THR A 67 -17.13 10.17 3.40
N GLU A 68 -17.97 10.98 2.73
CA GLU A 68 -18.02 11.02 1.26
C GLU A 68 -16.67 11.40 0.63
N ALA A 69 -15.94 12.33 1.25
CA ALA A 69 -14.61 12.71 0.79
C ALA A 69 -13.60 11.54 0.81
N GLU A 70 -13.66 10.68 1.83
CA GLU A 70 -12.85 9.46 1.88
C GLU A 70 -13.24 8.46 0.80
N ILE A 71 -14.55 8.30 0.54
CA ILE A 71 -15.06 7.44 -0.53
C ILE A 71 -14.49 7.90 -1.87
N GLN A 72 -14.67 9.17 -2.20
CA GLN A 72 -14.20 9.75 -3.46
C GLN A 72 -12.69 9.60 -3.62
N LYS A 73 -11.91 9.91 -2.59
CA LYS A 73 -10.45 9.73 -2.63
C LYS A 73 -10.03 8.29 -2.95
N ARG A 74 -10.70 7.29 -2.34
CA ARG A 74 -10.38 5.87 -2.60
C ARG A 74 -10.82 5.42 -3.99
N LEU A 75 -11.98 5.88 -4.46
CA LEU A 75 -12.44 5.58 -5.82
C LEU A 75 -11.53 6.19 -6.88
N VAL A 76 -11.03 7.41 -6.66
CA VAL A 76 -10.00 8.02 -7.52
C VAL A 76 -8.74 7.16 -7.55
N SER A 77 -8.21 6.73 -6.39
CA SER A 77 -7.03 5.88 -6.35
C SER A 77 -7.23 4.54 -7.10
N ILE A 78 -8.42 3.95 -7.04
CA ILE A 78 -8.75 2.76 -7.85
C ILE A 78 -8.72 3.10 -9.34
N GLY A 79 -9.27 4.26 -9.73
CA GLY A 79 -9.22 4.79 -11.09
C GLY A 79 -7.80 4.99 -11.60
N ASP A 80 -6.91 5.52 -10.75
CA ASP A 80 -5.50 5.74 -11.08
C ASP A 80 -4.78 4.42 -11.36
N VAL A 81 -5.02 3.37 -10.56
CA VAL A 81 -4.45 2.04 -10.79
C VAL A 81 -4.97 1.44 -12.10
N LYS A 82 -6.27 1.58 -12.41
CA LYS A 82 -6.82 1.13 -13.69
C LYS A 82 -6.17 1.85 -14.87
N ALA A 83 -6.04 3.17 -14.78
CA ALA A 83 -5.40 3.98 -15.82
C ALA A 83 -3.93 3.59 -16.00
N SER A 84 -3.20 3.35 -14.91
CA SER A 84 -1.81 2.89 -14.95
C SER A 84 -1.68 1.55 -15.69
N LEU A 85 -2.55 0.58 -15.39
CA LEU A 85 -2.57 -0.72 -16.08
C LEU A 85 -2.89 -0.59 -17.58
N ARG A 86 -3.88 0.24 -17.94
CA ARG A 86 -4.21 0.51 -19.36
C ARG A 86 -3.03 1.15 -20.10
N ASN A 87 -2.39 2.13 -19.50
CA ASN A 87 -1.23 2.80 -20.09
C ASN A 87 -0.03 1.88 -20.26
N PHE A 88 0.13 0.93 -19.35
CA PHE A 88 1.20 -0.06 -19.41
C PHE A 88 0.94 -1.16 -20.44
N TRP A 89 -0.34 -1.52 -20.65
CA TRP A 89 -0.69 -2.65 -21.49
C TRP A 89 -0.25 -2.44 -22.93
N GLN A 90 0.43 -3.44 -23.48
CA GLN A 90 0.87 -3.56 -24.87
C GLN A 90 0.94 -5.04 -25.23
N PRO A 91 0.74 -5.43 -26.51
CA PRO A 91 0.90 -6.81 -26.94
C PRO A 91 2.25 -7.39 -26.53
N GLY A 92 2.22 -8.52 -25.81
CA GLY A 92 3.42 -9.22 -25.33
C GLY A 92 3.89 -8.83 -23.93
N LYS A 93 3.35 -7.79 -23.32
CA LYS A 93 3.57 -7.47 -21.91
C LYS A 93 2.74 -8.39 -21.01
N THR A 94 3.26 -8.66 -19.80
CA THR A 94 2.61 -9.47 -18.78
C THR A 94 2.29 -8.65 -17.53
N LEU A 95 1.36 -9.12 -16.70
CA LEU A 95 1.09 -8.51 -15.40
C LEU A 95 2.37 -8.53 -14.52
N ARG A 96 3.22 -9.54 -14.65
CA ARG A 96 4.51 -9.59 -13.94
C ARG A 96 5.42 -8.43 -14.33
N ASP A 97 5.47 -8.07 -15.60
CA ASP A 97 6.27 -6.93 -16.09
C ASP A 97 5.76 -5.62 -15.50
N TYR A 98 4.43 -5.45 -15.40
CA TYR A 98 3.83 -4.30 -14.73
C TYR A 98 4.22 -4.22 -13.24
N LEU A 99 4.10 -5.32 -12.52
CA LEU A 99 4.45 -5.37 -11.09
C LEU A 99 5.94 -5.12 -10.86
N ALA A 100 6.81 -5.62 -11.75
CA ALA A 100 8.24 -5.35 -11.70
C ALA A 100 8.53 -3.86 -11.93
N GLN A 101 7.90 -3.23 -12.92
CA GLN A 101 8.05 -1.79 -13.17
C GLN A 101 7.59 -0.95 -11.97
N VAL A 102 6.42 -1.22 -11.40
CA VAL A 102 5.92 -0.48 -10.22
C VAL A 102 6.84 -0.64 -9.01
N THR A 103 7.53 -1.77 -8.89
CA THR A 103 8.50 -2.00 -7.81
C THR A 103 9.78 -1.20 -8.06
N LEU A 104 10.30 -1.19 -9.28
CA LEU A 104 11.48 -0.39 -9.67
C LEU A 104 11.21 1.11 -9.55
N ASP A 105 10.04 1.60 -9.98
CA ASP A 105 9.65 3.00 -9.85
C ASP A 105 9.61 3.47 -8.36
N LYS A 106 9.41 2.55 -7.43
CA LYS A 106 9.53 2.83 -5.98
C LYS A 106 10.99 2.90 -5.53
N GLU A 107 11.83 1.98 -5.98
CA GLU A 107 13.26 1.95 -5.65
C GLU A 107 13.98 3.18 -6.25
N ASP A 108 13.68 3.53 -7.51
CA ASP A 108 14.24 4.72 -8.16
C ASP A 108 13.81 6.03 -7.47
N ASN A 109 12.62 6.09 -6.89
CA ASN A 109 12.19 7.25 -6.12
C ASN A 109 12.88 7.35 -4.75
N ASP A 110 13.26 6.23 -4.14
CA ASP A 110 14.01 6.21 -2.88
C ASP A 110 15.50 6.55 -3.12
N ASP A 111 16.12 6.01 -4.17
CA ASP A 111 17.52 6.33 -4.56
C ASP A 111 17.67 7.79 -5.08
N ASP A 112 16.67 8.34 -5.74
CA ASP A 112 16.65 9.73 -6.25
C ASP A 112 16.59 10.77 -5.12
N VAL A 113 16.16 10.39 -3.92
CA VAL A 113 16.04 11.27 -2.76
C VAL A 113 17.41 11.62 -2.17
N GLU A 114 18.39 10.72 -2.19
CA GLU A 114 19.72 10.96 -1.64
C GLU A 114 20.61 11.85 -2.54
N ASN A 115 20.40 11.87 -3.84
CA ASN A 115 21.31 12.47 -4.80
C ASN A 115 20.82 13.78 -5.47
N LYS A 116 19.58 14.22 -5.24
CA LYS A 116 19.10 15.48 -5.79
C LYS A 116 19.45 16.66 -4.88
N PRO A 117 20.07 17.73 -5.41
CA PRO A 117 20.28 18.96 -4.63
C PRO A 117 18.92 19.58 -4.31
N GLY A 118 18.58 19.67 -3.04
CA GLY A 118 17.32 20.26 -2.60
C GLY A 118 16.91 19.87 -1.18
N VAL A 119 15.73 20.32 -0.78
CA VAL A 119 15.11 19.93 0.48
C VAL A 119 14.18 18.73 0.23
N CYS A 120 14.46 17.63 0.89
CA CYS A 120 13.63 16.45 0.87
C CYS A 120 12.57 16.53 1.98
N LEU A 121 11.28 16.42 1.62
CA LEU A 121 10.17 16.26 2.55
C LEU A 121 9.75 14.79 2.58
N ILE A 122 10.00 14.15 3.73
CA ILE A 122 9.79 12.71 3.88
C ILE A 122 9.19 12.38 5.26
N THR A 123 8.45 11.30 5.37
CA THR A 123 7.99 10.81 6.67
C THR A 123 9.10 10.03 7.37
N MET A 124 9.11 9.99 8.71
CA MET A 124 10.10 9.22 9.47
C MET A 124 10.08 7.72 9.12
N HIS A 125 8.93 7.17 8.77
CA HIS A 125 8.82 5.77 8.33
C HIS A 125 9.53 5.53 7.00
N ALA A 126 9.33 6.43 6.03
CA ALA A 126 9.94 6.33 4.71
C ALA A 126 11.45 6.68 4.75
N ALA A 127 11.89 7.44 5.76
CA ALA A 127 13.31 7.77 5.95
C ALA A 127 14.15 6.60 6.51
N LYS A 128 13.54 5.44 6.81
CA LYS A 128 14.28 4.28 7.31
C LYS A 128 15.24 3.75 6.25
N GLY A 129 16.53 3.74 6.59
CA GLY A 129 17.60 3.29 5.69
C GLY A 129 18.30 4.42 4.93
N LEU A 130 17.69 5.61 4.84
CA LEU A 130 18.31 6.79 4.26
C LEU A 130 19.12 7.57 5.28
N GLU A 131 20.09 8.39 4.85
CA GLU A 131 20.87 9.28 5.71
C GLU A 131 21.03 10.64 5.02
N PHE A 132 21.03 11.71 5.81
CA PHE A 132 21.11 13.08 5.30
C PHE A 132 22.13 13.90 6.10
N PRO A 133 22.90 14.78 5.47
CA PRO A 133 23.82 15.65 6.18
C PRO A 133 23.11 16.51 7.25
N VAL A 134 21.95 17.03 6.94
CA VAL A 134 21.15 17.90 7.83
C VAL A 134 19.72 17.39 7.89
N VAL A 135 19.19 17.16 9.09
CA VAL A 135 17.82 16.71 9.33
C VAL A 135 17.07 17.70 10.21
N TYR A 136 15.88 18.06 9.79
CA TYR A 136 14.88 18.79 10.58
C TYR A 136 13.75 17.85 10.95
N LEU A 137 13.64 17.46 12.22
CA LEU A 137 12.46 16.78 12.73
C LEU A 137 11.47 17.81 13.24
N VAL A 138 10.31 17.86 12.58
CA VAL A 138 9.27 18.86 12.87
C VAL A 138 8.09 18.23 13.61
N GLY A 139 7.42 19.03 14.47
CA GLY A 139 6.20 18.60 15.15
C GLY A 139 6.43 17.65 16.32
N LEU A 140 7.50 17.86 17.11
CA LEU A 140 7.76 17.13 18.35
C LEU A 140 6.83 17.60 19.48
N GLU A 141 5.55 17.27 19.35
CA GLU A 141 4.46 17.74 20.22
C GLU A 141 3.51 16.60 20.54
N GLU A 142 2.96 16.58 21.73
CA GLU A 142 1.92 15.63 22.10
C GLU A 142 0.74 15.66 21.12
N GLY A 143 0.34 14.48 20.65
CA GLY A 143 -0.71 14.32 19.67
C GLY A 143 -0.22 14.28 18.22
N ILE A 144 1.05 14.65 17.95
CA ILE A 144 1.72 14.51 16.66
C ILE A 144 2.83 13.47 16.78
N LEU A 145 3.78 13.68 17.69
CA LEU A 145 4.82 12.73 18.04
C LEU A 145 5.12 12.84 19.55
N PRO A 146 4.61 11.92 20.36
CA PRO A 146 3.84 10.72 20.01
C PRO A 146 2.44 11.04 19.45
N HIS A 147 1.96 10.22 18.50
CA HIS A 147 0.66 10.43 17.88
C HIS A 147 -0.49 10.16 18.89
N LYS A 148 -1.55 10.99 18.84
CA LYS A 148 -2.67 10.92 19.77
C LYS A 148 -3.24 9.51 19.93
N ARG A 149 -3.46 8.80 18.82
CA ARG A 149 -3.97 7.43 18.83
C ARG A 149 -3.03 6.45 19.53
N SER A 150 -1.71 6.60 19.33
CA SER A 150 -0.71 5.74 19.99
C SER A 150 -0.68 5.97 21.49
N LEU A 151 -0.94 7.20 21.95
CA LEU A 151 -1.11 7.53 23.37
C LEU A 151 -2.37 6.85 23.96
N GLU A 152 -3.50 6.92 23.25
CA GLU A 152 -4.77 6.31 23.65
C GLU A 152 -4.68 4.77 23.68
N ASP A 153 -3.96 4.16 22.74
CA ASP A 153 -3.73 2.72 22.66
C ASP A 153 -2.60 2.22 23.59
N GLY A 154 -1.91 3.11 24.32
CA GLY A 154 -0.79 2.77 25.21
C GLY A 154 0.48 2.34 24.50
N ASN A 155 0.64 2.67 23.21
CA ASN A 155 1.72 2.21 22.33
C ASN A 155 2.84 3.24 22.16
N CYS A 156 3.27 3.89 23.25
CA CYS A 156 4.31 4.91 23.22
C CYS A 156 5.70 4.37 22.83
N ASP A 157 5.94 3.08 22.99
CA ASP A 157 7.24 2.49 22.64
C ASP A 157 7.50 2.48 21.15
N GLU A 158 6.46 2.33 20.32
CA GLU A 158 6.60 2.42 18.86
C GLU A 158 6.90 3.85 18.41
N GLU A 159 6.23 4.84 19.00
CA GLU A 159 6.50 6.25 18.73
C GLU A 159 7.94 6.65 19.13
N ARG A 160 8.44 6.08 20.23
CA ARG A 160 9.84 6.28 20.66
C ARG A 160 10.82 5.68 19.67
N ARG A 161 10.55 4.49 19.15
CA ARG A 161 11.36 3.84 18.11
C ARG A 161 11.34 4.65 16.82
N LEU A 162 10.19 5.19 16.44
CA LEU A 162 10.07 6.05 15.27
C LEU A 162 10.88 7.33 15.41
N LEU A 163 10.82 7.99 16.58
CA LEU A 163 11.65 9.14 16.89
C LEU A 163 13.16 8.80 16.81
N TYR A 164 13.56 7.65 17.36
CA TYR A 164 14.93 7.17 17.27
C TYR A 164 15.39 6.99 15.82
N VAL A 165 14.53 6.39 14.97
CA VAL A 165 14.82 6.29 13.53
C VAL A 165 15.06 7.67 12.92
N GLY A 166 14.18 8.65 13.17
CA GLY A 166 14.34 10.00 12.65
C GLY A 166 15.64 10.68 13.11
N ILE A 167 15.99 10.59 14.40
CA ILE A 167 17.22 11.14 14.96
C ILE A 167 18.46 10.55 14.29
N THR A 168 18.47 9.24 14.09
CA THR A 168 19.62 8.52 13.50
C THR A 168 19.77 8.74 12.00
N ARG A 169 18.90 9.49 11.34
CA ARG A 169 19.06 9.85 9.91
C ARG A 169 20.03 11.02 9.71
N ALA A 170 20.36 11.77 10.76
CA ALA A 170 21.25 12.90 10.65
C ALA A 170 22.72 12.45 10.73
N GLN A 171 23.52 12.81 9.71
CA GLN A 171 24.97 12.59 9.66
C GLN A 171 25.73 13.70 10.37
N GLU A 172 25.39 14.96 10.13
CA GLU A 172 26.14 16.12 10.61
C GLU A 172 25.34 16.99 11.58
N LYS A 173 24.08 17.28 11.23
CA LYS A 173 23.26 18.24 11.97
C LYS A 173 21.82 17.79 12.14
N LEU A 174 21.34 17.80 13.38
CA LEU A 174 19.97 17.51 13.73
C LEU A 174 19.31 18.76 14.34
N MET A 175 18.14 19.12 13.81
CA MET A 175 17.30 20.19 14.33
C MET A 175 15.95 19.61 14.75
N LEU A 176 15.61 19.80 16.01
CA LEU A 176 14.32 19.39 16.58
C LEU A 176 13.43 20.60 16.75
N THR A 177 12.20 20.55 16.26
CA THR A 177 11.27 21.68 16.36
C THR A 177 9.93 21.24 16.97
N TYR A 178 9.38 22.15 17.76
CA TYR A 178 8.05 22.00 18.34
C TYR A 178 7.33 23.36 18.33
N CYS A 179 6.01 23.33 18.42
CA CYS A 179 5.18 24.52 18.52
C CYS A 179 4.70 24.69 19.96
N ALA A 180 4.90 25.87 20.53
CA ALA A 180 4.41 26.16 21.90
C ALA A 180 2.90 26.39 21.92
N THR A 181 2.31 26.83 20.81
CA THR A 181 0.86 27.04 20.67
C THR A 181 0.46 26.72 19.23
N ARG A 182 -0.54 25.87 19.05
CA ARG A 182 -1.11 25.56 17.73
C ARG A 182 -2.54 26.13 17.68
N LEU A 183 -2.83 26.89 16.62
CA LEU A 183 -4.16 27.44 16.36
C LEU A 183 -5.07 26.42 15.67
#